data_ff3d2a7ebbcfa1c5967413a62030ba91
#
_entry.id   ff3d2a7ebbcfa1c5967413a62030ba91
#
_cell.length_a   1.000
_cell.length_b   1.000
_cell.length_c   1.000
_cell.angle_alpha   90.00
_cell.angle_beta   90.00
_cell.angle_gamma   90.00
#
_symmetry.space_group_name_H-M   'P 1'
#
loop_
_entity.id
_entity.type
_entity.pdbx_description
1 polymer ?
#
loop_
_entity_poly.entity_id
_entity_poly.type
_entity_poly.pdbx_seq_one_letter_code
_entity_poly.pdbx_strand_id
1 'polypeptide(L)'
;MTYPQQPPPPPAPVCYRHPGRPTYVSCTRWGRYICGDCMQSAAVGHQCPECVAAGAATVRPVQGRFGGKVAGDTPVITYALIAVNIIMFVLQMASGRLENELTLWPPAVADGQYYRLVTSAFLHYGIAHILFNMYALYVIGPSLERLLGRLRFSALYGLSALGGSVLVYLISPLNTATAGASGAVFGLFGAIFVVSRKLNLDVKWVVGLIVLNVVFTFAAPLIGAGAISWQGHLGGLVAGGLVAAGFVYAPRAQRNVVQAAVAGGLLVLFGVLIWWRTAQLLELFGGYLHLS
;
A
#
# COMPACT_ATOMS: atom_id res chain seq x y z
N MET A 1 82.60 13.29 24.31
CA MET A 1 81.40 12.52 24.70
C MET A 1 80.51 12.42 23.44
N THR A 2 80.52 11.31 22.75
CA THR A 2 79.69 11.03 21.56
C THR A 2 78.37 10.45 22.02
N TYR A 3 77.29 11.18 21.82
CA TYR A 3 75.95 10.67 22.10
C TYR A 3 75.65 9.51 21.12
N PRO A 4 75.13 8.37 21.58
CA PRO A 4 74.70 7.29 20.68
C PRO A 4 73.56 7.80 19.79
N GLN A 5 73.72 7.69 18.48
CA GLN A 5 72.65 8.01 17.52
C GLN A 5 71.48 7.03 17.74
N GLN A 6 70.33 7.56 18.04
CA GLN A 6 69.12 6.73 18.12
C GLN A 6 68.82 6.11 16.73
N PRO A 7 68.46 4.85 16.67
CA PRO A 7 68.08 4.22 15.40
C PRO A 7 66.88 4.97 14.79
N PRO A 8 66.80 5.08 13.44
CA PRO A 8 65.70 5.76 12.80
C PRO A 8 64.35 5.11 13.21
N PRO A 9 63.32 5.91 13.41
CA PRO A 9 62.01 5.38 13.76
C PRO A 9 61.52 4.40 12.68
N PRO A 10 60.77 3.34 13.06
CA PRO A 10 60.24 2.39 12.11
C PRO A 10 59.27 3.11 11.14
N PRO A 11 59.21 2.65 9.86
CA PRO A 11 58.34 3.28 8.87
C PRO A 11 56.89 3.26 9.36
N ALA A 12 56.17 4.37 9.10
CA ALA A 12 54.76 4.49 9.47
C ALA A 12 53.92 3.40 8.79
N PRO A 13 53.00 2.75 9.50
CA PRO A 13 52.09 1.77 8.90
C PRO A 13 51.26 2.40 7.79
N VAL A 14 50.88 1.61 6.78
CA VAL A 14 50.15 2.08 5.61
C VAL A 14 48.72 1.47 5.55
N CYS A 15 47.83 2.17 4.90
CA CYS A 15 46.45 1.68 4.68
C CYS A 15 46.45 0.37 3.89
N TYR A 16 45.70 -0.63 4.36
CA TYR A 16 45.63 -1.94 3.72
C TYR A 16 45.11 -1.91 2.27
N ARG A 17 44.33 -0.88 1.88
CA ARG A 17 43.81 -0.66 0.51
C ARG A 17 44.65 0.33 -0.30
N HIS A 18 45.39 1.20 0.39
CA HIS A 18 46.16 2.29 -0.23
C HIS A 18 47.59 2.28 0.29
N PRO A 19 48.46 1.42 -0.27
CA PRO A 19 49.82 1.23 0.25
C PRO A 19 50.69 2.49 0.28
N GLY A 20 50.38 3.51 -0.53
CA GLY A 20 51.08 4.79 -0.56
C GLY A 20 50.56 5.80 0.50
N ARG A 21 49.62 5.43 1.38
CA ARG A 21 49.06 6.34 2.37
C ARG A 21 49.39 5.89 3.81
N PRO A 22 50.34 6.56 4.48
CA PRO A 22 50.65 6.28 5.87
C PRO A 22 49.44 6.64 6.77
N THR A 23 49.21 5.82 7.79
CA THR A 23 48.11 6.02 8.76
C THR A 23 48.39 5.26 10.03
N TYR A 24 48.03 5.84 11.19
CA TYR A 24 48.04 5.19 12.48
C TYR A 24 46.63 4.79 12.96
N VAL A 25 45.60 5.09 12.15
CA VAL A 25 44.19 4.68 12.46
C VAL A 25 43.98 3.24 12.01
N SER A 26 43.48 2.41 12.89
CA SER A 26 43.14 1.02 12.61
C SER A 26 41.64 0.76 12.71
N CYS A 27 41.18 -0.22 11.94
CA CYS A 27 39.83 -0.74 12.04
C CYS A 27 39.63 -1.42 13.39
N THR A 28 38.66 -0.96 14.19
CA THR A 28 38.38 -1.48 15.53
C THR A 28 37.95 -2.96 15.54
N ARG A 29 37.48 -3.49 14.41
CA ARG A 29 37.02 -4.88 14.32
C ARG A 29 38.11 -5.85 13.83
N TRP A 30 38.92 -5.44 12.84
CA TRP A 30 39.95 -6.31 12.24
C TRP A 30 41.36 -5.86 12.49
N GLY A 31 41.60 -4.74 13.16
CA GLY A 31 42.94 -4.25 13.51
C GLY A 31 43.81 -3.73 12.37
N ARG A 32 43.34 -3.85 11.08
CA ARG A 32 44.10 -3.39 9.93
C ARG A 32 44.06 -1.87 9.81
N TYR A 33 45.18 -1.29 9.32
CA TYR A 33 45.31 0.16 9.17
C TYR A 33 44.46 0.70 8.03
N ILE A 34 43.76 1.84 8.26
CA ILE A 34 42.82 2.47 7.36
C ILE A 34 43.11 3.96 7.22
N CYS A 35 43.20 4.48 5.99
CA CYS A 35 43.35 5.93 5.75
C CYS A 35 42.00 6.67 5.82
N GLY A 36 42.02 7.99 5.72
CA GLY A 36 40.85 8.85 5.74
C GLY A 36 39.71 8.44 4.80
N ASP A 37 40.08 7.97 3.59
CA ASP A 37 39.07 7.53 2.61
C ASP A 37 38.48 6.15 2.93
N CYS A 38 39.17 5.34 3.74
CA CYS A 38 38.73 4.00 4.13
C CYS A 38 38.10 3.95 5.52
N MET A 39 38.20 5.01 6.32
CA MET A 39 37.64 5.04 7.66
C MET A 39 36.17 5.43 7.61
N GLN A 40 35.33 4.61 8.24
CA GLN A 40 33.92 4.90 8.46
C GLN A 40 33.69 4.97 9.98
N SER A 41 33.00 6.00 10.43
CA SER A 41 32.69 6.19 11.86
C SER A 41 31.85 5.03 12.38
N ALA A 42 32.21 4.54 13.56
CA ALA A 42 31.47 3.52 14.28
C ALA A 42 31.11 4.02 15.69
N ALA A 43 30.28 3.29 16.41
CA ALA A 43 29.93 3.64 17.80
C ALA A 43 31.17 3.79 18.71
N VAL A 44 32.24 3.04 18.39
CA VAL A 44 33.56 3.15 19.01
C VAL A 44 34.61 3.13 17.92
N GLY A 45 35.35 4.25 17.72
CA GLY A 45 36.44 4.36 16.76
C GLY A 45 35.97 4.30 15.28
N HIS A 46 36.78 3.62 14.45
CA HIS A 46 36.54 3.55 13.00
C HIS A 46 36.52 2.10 12.49
N GLN A 47 35.76 1.82 11.46
CA GLN A 47 35.72 0.52 10.78
C GLN A 47 36.11 0.65 9.32
N CYS A 48 36.69 -0.41 8.75
CA CYS A 48 36.97 -0.50 7.34
C CYS A 48 35.68 -0.77 6.52
N PRO A 49 35.65 -0.46 5.21
CA PRO A 49 34.45 -0.66 4.36
C PRO A 49 33.96 -2.10 4.39
N GLU A 50 34.83 -3.10 4.42
CA GLU A 50 34.43 -4.51 4.45
C GLU A 50 33.78 -4.88 5.78
N CYS A 51 34.23 -4.33 6.93
CA CYS A 51 33.58 -4.55 8.21
C CYS A 51 32.19 -3.96 8.24
N VAL A 52 32.01 -2.77 7.68
CA VAL A 52 30.69 -2.12 7.57
C VAL A 52 29.79 -2.90 6.62
N ALA A 53 30.28 -3.32 5.45
CA ALA A 53 29.52 -4.14 4.51
C ALA A 53 29.13 -5.50 5.12
N ALA A 54 30.07 -6.18 5.79
CA ALA A 54 29.77 -7.43 6.50
C ALA A 54 28.76 -7.24 7.63
N GLY A 55 28.87 -6.13 8.37
CA GLY A 55 27.87 -5.75 9.38
C GLY A 55 26.49 -5.52 8.79
N ALA A 56 26.43 -4.75 7.70
CA ALA A 56 25.18 -4.47 6.99
C ALA A 56 24.51 -5.75 6.43
N ALA A 57 25.30 -6.70 5.95
CA ALA A 57 24.80 -7.99 5.45
C ALA A 57 24.19 -8.88 6.53
N THR A 58 24.57 -8.70 7.80
CA THR A 58 24.04 -9.45 8.95
C THR A 58 22.84 -8.80 9.61
N VAL A 59 22.55 -7.52 9.29
CA VAL A 59 21.39 -6.81 9.84
C VAL A 59 20.12 -7.41 9.25
N ARG A 60 19.35 -8.10 10.07
CA ARG A 60 18.00 -8.53 9.67
C ARG A 60 17.13 -7.29 9.49
N PRO A 61 16.42 -7.16 8.35
CA PRO A 61 15.52 -6.03 8.16
C PRO A 61 14.49 -6.00 9.28
N VAL A 62 14.33 -4.84 9.90
CA VAL A 62 13.34 -4.62 10.95
C VAL A 62 11.96 -4.90 10.36
N GLN A 63 11.26 -5.85 10.97
CA GLN A 63 9.89 -6.16 10.59
C GLN A 63 8.92 -5.38 11.47
N GLY A 64 7.94 -4.75 10.85
CA GLY A 64 6.82 -4.15 11.55
C GLY A 64 6.01 -5.18 12.33
N ARG A 65 5.15 -4.70 13.22
CA ARG A 65 4.36 -5.53 14.16
C ARG A 65 3.59 -6.66 13.45
N PHE A 66 3.15 -6.43 12.23
CA PHE A 66 2.39 -7.38 11.40
C PHE A 66 3.22 -8.02 10.27
N GLY A 67 4.55 -7.97 10.36
CA GLY A 67 5.48 -8.69 9.49
C GLY A 67 5.89 -7.96 8.20
N GLY A 68 5.43 -6.72 7.97
CA GLY A 68 5.90 -5.90 6.87
C GLY A 68 7.35 -5.45 7.06
N LYS A 69 8.11 -5.35 5.97
CA LYS A 69 9.42 -4.67 6.02
C LYS A 69 9.19 -3.20 6.36
N VAL A 70 9.84 -2.70 7.40
CA VAL A 70 9.84 -1.27 7.70
C VAL A 70 10.83 -0.62 6.74
N ALA A 71 10.32 0.06 5.72
CA ALA A 71 11.11 0.74 4.70
C ALA A 71 11.02 2.26 4.89
N GLY A 72 11.67 2.79 5.94
CA GLY A 72 11.66 4.22 6.27
C GLY A 72 10.30 4.75 6.78
N ASP A 73 10.29 6.01 7.20
CA ASP A 73 9.09 6.66 7.77
C ASP A 73 8.14 7.24 6.72
N THR A 74 8.57 7.35 5.46
CA THR A 74 7.78 7.93 4.39
C THR A 74 6.75 6.94 3.84
N PRO A 75 5.44 7.25 3.89
CA PRO A 75 4.37 6.41 3.36
C PRO A 75 4.26 6.56 1.84
N VAL A 76 5.19 5.93 1.13
CA VAL A 76 5.38 6.09 -0.32
C VAL A 76 4.16 5.61 -1.11
N ILE A 77 3.55 4.49 -0.71
CA ILE A 77 2.39 3.94 -1.43
C ILE A 77 1.17 4.85 -1.26
N THR A 78 0.95 5.37 -0.05
CA THR A 78 -0.13 6.32 0.20
C THR A 78 -0.01 7.54 -0.71
N TYR A 79 1.16 8.16 -0.77
CA TYR A 79 1.37 9.34 -1.62
C TYR A 79 1.34 9.03 -3.11
N ALA A 80 1.85 7.86 -3.52
CA ALA A 80 1.74 7.41 -4.90
C ALA A 80 0.27 7.22 -5.32
N LEU A 81 -0.56 6.61 -4.47
CA LEU A 81 -1.98 6.44 -4.73
C LEU A 81 -2.70 7.79 -4.82
N ILE A 82 -2.40 8.74 -3.93
CA ILE A 82 -2.95 10.10 -4.01
C ILE A 82 -2.55 10.75 -5.33
N ALA A 83 -1.27 10.69 -5.70
CA ALA A 83 -0.78 11.28 -6.94
C ALA A 83 -1.45 10.67 -8.18
N VAL A 84 -1.57 9.34 -8.23
CA VAL A 84 -2.24 8.64 -9.36
C VAL A 84 -3.71 9.06 -9.46
N ASN A 85 -4.44 9.15 -8.35
CA ASN A 85 -5.85 9.58 -8.37
C ASN A 85 -5.98 11.03 -8.84
N ILE A 86 -5.10 11.94 -8.41
CA ILE A 86 -5.12 13.34 -8.86
C ILE A 86 -4.80 13.42 -10.36
N ILE A 87 -3.78 12.70 -10.84
CA ILE A 87 -3.42 12.66 -12.26
C ILE A 87 -4.60 12.14 -13.09
N MET A 88 -5.21 11.03 -12.67
CA MET A 88 -6.36 10.46 -13.36
C MET A 88 -7.56 11.41 -13.39
N PHE A 89 -7.80 12.13 -12.30
CA PHE A 89 -8.86 13.14 -12.25
C PHE A 89 -8.61 14.30 -13.22
N VAL A 90 -7.37 14.80 -13.31
CA VAL A 90 -7.00 15.85 -14.28
C VAL A 90 -7.19 15.36 -15.71
N LEU A 91 -6.75 14.13 -16.01
CA LEU A 91 -6.93 13.51 -17.32
C LEU A 91 -8.43 13.31 -17.66
N GLN A 92 -9.24 12.90 -16.69
CA GLN A 92 -10.69 12.77 -16.81
C GLN A 92 -11.36 14.10 -17.13
N MET A 93 -10.95 15.20 -16.47
CA MET A 93 -11.45 16.55 -16.75
C MET A 93 -11.06 17.03 -18.17
N ALA A 94 -9.89 16.62 -18.66
CA ALA A 94 -9.42 16.96 -20.00
C ALA A 94 -10.10 16.14 -21.11
N SER A 95 -10.65 14.97 -20.79
CA SER A 95 -11.24 14.04 -21.77
C SER A 95 -12.44 13.30 -21.17
N GLY A 96 -13.65 13.73 -21.52
CA GLY A 96 -14.87 13.03 -21.13
C GLY A 96 -14.98 11.59 -21.64
N ARG A 97 -14.17 11.22 -22.65
CA ARG A 97 -14.07 9.85 -23.16
C ARG A 97 -13.49 8.89 -22.12
N LEU A 98 -12.48 9.33 -21.34
CA LEU A 98 -11.87 8.51 -20.30
C LEU A 98 -12.88 8.07 -19.23
N GLU A 99 -13.80 8.96 -18.85
CA GLU A 99 -14.84 8.62 -17.89
C GLU A 99 -15.72 7.48 -18.42
N ASN A 100 -16.20 7.59 -19.63
CA ASN A 100 -17.07 6.59 -20.26
C ASN A 100 -16.37 5.23 -20.45
N GLU A 101 -15.08 5.23 -20.80
CA GLU A 101 -14.33 4.00 -21.08
C GLU A 101 -13.85 3.29 -19.81
N LEU A 102 -13.61 4.02 -18.70
CA LEU A 102 -12.95 3.46 -17.51
C LEU A 102 -13.88 3.30 -16.30
N THR A 103 -15.08 3.89 -16.31
CA THR A 103 -16.08 3.76 -15.26
C THR A 103 -16.62 2.32 -15.20
N LEU A 104 -16.89 1.82 -14.01
CA LEU A 104 -17.53 0.52 -13.82
C LEU A 104 -19.00 0.62 -14.26
N TRP A 105 -19.32 -0.01 -15.37
CA TRP A 105 -20.66 -0.19 -15.87
C TRP A 105 -20.92 -1.69 -16.05
N PRO A 106 -21.89 -2.28 -15.31
CA PRO A 106 -22.07 -3.73 -15.27
C PRO A 106 -22.25 -4.39 -16.64
N PRO A 107 -23.01 -3.83 -17.61
CA PRO A 107 -23.11 -4.42 -18.96
C PRO A 107 -21.78 -4.49 -19.70
N ALA A 108 -20.95 -3.45 -19.63
CA ALA A 108 -19.63 -3.45 -20.27
C ALA A 108 -18.67 -4.46 -19.63
N VAL A 109 -18.76 -4.67 -18.31
CA VAL A 109 -18.01 -5.72 -17.64
C VAL A 109 -18.46 -7.09 -18.11
N ALA A 110 -19.77 -7.32 -18.27
CA ALA A 110 -20.31 -8.59 -18.78
C ALA A 110 -19.88 -8.84 -20.25
N ASP A 111 -19.70 -7.79 -21.06
CA ASP A 111 -19.16 -7.81 -22.41
C ASP A 111 -17.62 -7.97 -22.48
N GLY A 112 -16.97 -8.34 -21.36
CA GLY A 112 -15.54 -8.65 -21.30
C GLY A 112 -14.64 -7.50 -20.89
N GLN A 113 -15.15 -6.29 -20.60
CA GLN A 113 -14.35 -5.13 -20.21
C GLN A 113 -14.00 -5.18 -18.71
N TYR A 114 -13.39 -6.29 -18.26
CA TYR A 114 -13.07 -6.54 -16.83
C TYR A 114 -12.12 -5.53 -16.22
N TYR A 115 -11.32 -4.82 -17.02
CA TYR A 115 -10.43 -3.75 -16.53
C TYR A 115 -11.21 -2.65 -15.78
N ARG A 116 -12.49 -2.44 -16.09
CA ARG A 116 -13.36 -1.46 -15.42
C ARG A 116 -13.55 -1.72 -13.93
N LEU A 117 -13.40 -2.97 -13.48
CA LEU A 117 -13.41 -3.33 -12.06
C LEU A 117 -12.23 -2.72 -11.28
N VAL A 118 -11.15 -2.36 -11.99
CA VAL A 118 -9.96 -1.75 -11.41
C VAL A 118 -9.87 -0.26 -11.73
N THR A 119 -10.08 0.11 -13.00
CA THR A 119 -9.89 1.49 -13.46
C THR A 119 -10.86 2.47 -12.82
N SER A 120 -12.10 2.03 -12.55
CA SER A 120 -13.14 2.85 -11.91
C SER A 120 -12.72 3.36 -10.53
N ALA A 121 -11.83 2.65 -9.82
CA ALA A 121 -11.34 3.06 -8.51
C ALA A 121 -10.40 4.29 -8.55
N PHE A 122 -10.02 4.77 -9.73
CA PHE A 122 -9.16 5.93 -9.93
C PHE A 122 -9.89 7.14 -10.54
N LEU A 123 -11.16 7.00 -10.86
CA LEU A 123 -12.00 8.07 -11.40
C LEU A 123 -12.85 8.72 -10.32
N HIS A 124 -13.26 9.98 -10.51
CA HIS A 124 -14.05 10.71 -9.53
C HIS A 124 -15.09 11.63 -10.16
N TYR A 125 -16.32 11.60 -9.65
CA TYR A 125 -17.39 12.48 -10.07
C TYR A 125 -17.32 13.84 -9.35
N GLY A 126 -16.40 14.70 -9.80
CA GLY A 126 -16.28 16.08 -9.30
C GLY A 126 -15.27 16.29 -8.17
N ILE A 127 -14.99 17.57 -7.93
CA ILE A 127 -13.91 18.02 -7.04
C ILE A 127 -14.15 17.60 -5.58
N ALA A 128 -15.36 17.74 -5.07
CA ALA A 128 -15.66 17.35 -3.69
C ALA A 128 -15.42 15.84 -3.47
N HIS A 129 -15.79 15.01 -4.44
CA HIS A 129 -15.62 13.57 -4.37
C HIS A 129 -14.14 13.17 -4.26
N ILE A 130 -13.27 13.71 -5.11
CA ILE A 130 -11.83 13.42 -5.02
C ILE A 130 -11.22 13.99 -3.74
N LEU A 131 -11.59 15.18 -3.32
CA LEU A 131 -11.05 15.81 -2.10
C LEU A 131 -11.35 14.96 -0.86
N PHE A 132 -12.58 14.48 -0.69
CA PHE A 132 -12.93 13.63 0.45
C PHE A 132 -12.18 12.30 0.43
N ASN A 133 -12.05 11.66 -0.74
CA ASN A 133 -11.30 10.41 -0.86
C ASN A 133 -9.80 10.60 -0.56
N MET A 134 -9.18 11.62 -1.13
CA MET A 134 -7.75 11.89 -0.92
C MET A 134 -7.46 12.34 0.51
N TYR A 135 -8.34 13.12 1.12
CA TYR A 135 -8.23 13.49 2.52
C TYR A 135 -8.29 12.26 3.44
N ALA A 136 -9.25 11.37 3.24
CA ALA A 136 -9.37 10.14 4.02
C ALA A 136 -8.12 9.24 3.82
N LEU A 137 -7.65 9.10 2.58
CA LEU A 137 -6.43 8.34 2.27
C LEU A 137 -5.19 8.98 2.92
N TYR A 138 -5.08 10.31 2.90
CA TYR A 138 -3.98 11.05 3.52
C TYR A 138 -3.95 10.87 5.04
N VAL A 139 -5.11 10.87 5.70
CA VAL A 139 -5.20 10.75 7.17
C VAL A 139 -4.95 9.31 7.64
N ILE A 140 -5.51 8.30 6.97
CA ILE A 140 -5.51 6.91 7.45
C ILE A 140 -4.38 6.09 6.82
N GLY A 141 -4.10 6.33 5.54
CA GLY A 141 -3.14 5.56 4.76
C GLY A 141 -1.75 5.45 5.40
N PRO A 142 -1.12 6.58 5.82
CA PRO A 142 0.22 6.54 6.40
C PRO A 142 0.35 5.65 7.63
N SER A 143 -0.66 5.62 8.48
CA SER A 143 -0.67 4.80 9.69
C SER A 143 -0.75 3.32 9.36
N LEU A 144 -1.63 2.95 8.44
CA LEU A 144 -1.78 1.56 7.98
C LEU A 144 -0.55 1.09 7.18
N GLU A 145 0.00 1.94 6.32
CA GLU A 145 1.20 1.59 5.55
C GLU A 145 2.41 1.33 6.45
N ARG A 146 2.63 2.17 7.48
CA ARG A 146 3.70 1.94 8.47
C ARG A 146 3.50 0.66 9.28
N LEU A 147 2.26 0.36 9.69
CA LEU A 147 1.95 -0.83 10.49
C LEU A 147 2.04 -2.13 9.70
N LEU A 148 1.58 -2.14 8.46
CA LEU A 148 1.49 -3.32 7.61
C LEU A 148 2.71 -3.52 6.71
N GLY A 149 3.42 -2.43 6.39
CA GLY A 149 4.44 -2.36 5.35
C GLY A 149 3.83 -2.21 3.95
N ARG A 150 4.66 -1.73 3.01
CA ARG A 150 4.22 -1.32 1.66
C ARG A 150 3.43 -2.40 0.92
N LEU A 151 3.97 -3.63 0.83
CA LEU A 151 3.33 -4.71 0.08
C LEU A 151 1.93 -5.07 0.63
N ARG A 152 1.81 -5.20 1.95
CA ARG A 152 0.54 -5.55 2.60
C ARG A 152 -0.48 -4.42 2.53
N PHE A 153 -0.01 -3.19 2.64
CA PHE A 153 -0.86 -2.02 2.45
C PHE A 153 -1.37 -1.92 1.00
N SER A 154 -0.50 -2.15 0.00
CA SER A 154 -0.93 -2.20 -1.41
C SER A 154 -1.95 -3.31 -1.66
N ALA A 155 -1.73 -4.51 -1.10
CA ALA A 155 -2.68 -5.62 -1.20
C ALA A 155 -4.01 -5.29 -0.51
N LEU A 156 -3.97 -4.69 0.67
CA LEU A 156 -5.17 -4.23 1.39
C LEU A 156 -5.96 -3.23 0.53
N TYR A 157 -5.31 -2.18 0.03
CA TYR A 157 -5.96 -1.15 -0.79
C TYR A 157 -6.56 -1.75 -2.06
N GLY A 158 -5.78 -2.53 -2.81
CA GLY A 158 -6.21 -3.13 -4.07
C GLY A 158 -7.36 -4.13 -3.89
N LEU A 159 -7.29 -5.02 -2.88
CA LEU A 159 -8.36 -5.97 -2.61
C LEU A 159 -9.63 -5.29 -2.08
N SER A 160 -9.50 -4.19 -1.34
CA SER A 160 -10.64 -3.39 -0.91
C SER A 160 -11.33 -2.70 -2.10
N ALA A 161 -10.55 -2.09 -2.99
CA ALA A 161 -11.08 -1.51 -4.23
C ALA A 161 -11.81 -2.56 -5.06
N LEU A 162 -11.17 -3.70 -5.29
CA LEU A 162 -11.76 -4.79 -6.07
C LEU A 162 -13.01 -5.38 -5.39
N GLY A 163 -13.00 -5.55 -4.06
CA GLY A 163 -14.18 -6.00 -3.29
C GLY A 163 -15.36 -5.06 -3.43
N GLY A 164 -15.10 -3.74 -3.41
CA GLY A 164 -16.10 -2.73 -3.72
C GLY A 164 -16.67 -2.88 -5.13
N SER A 165 -15.79 -2.97 -6.12
CA SER A 165 -16.17 -3.15 -7.53
C SER A 165 -16.94 -4.45 -7.78
N VAL A 166 -16.53 -5.55 -7.13
CA VAL A 166 -17.25 -6.84 -7.25
C VAL A 166 -18.65 -6.73 -6.69
N LEU A 167 -18.85 -6.11 -5.52
CA LEU A 167 -20.19 -5.97 -4.96
C LEU A 167 -21.07 -5.05 -5.82
N VAL A 168 -20.51 -3.97 -6.38
CA VAL A 168 -21.21 -3.14 -7.38
C VAL A 168 -21.64 -3.98 -8.57
N TYR A 169 -20.73 -4.77 -9.14
CA TYR A 169 -21.03 -5.63 -10.30
C TYR A 169 -22.12 -6.65 -10.01
N LEU A 170 -22.16 -7.20 -8.79
CA LEU A 170 -23.11 -8.23 -8.37
C LEU A 170 -24.53 -7.69 -8.23
N ILE A 171 -24.71 -6.52 -7.59
CA ILE A 171 -26.02 -6.10 -7.10
C ILE A 171 -26.44 -4.67 -7.48
N SER A 172 -25.60 -3.89 -8.16
CA SER A 172 -26.04 -2.57 -8.60
C SER A 172 -26.97 -2.68 -9.81
N PRO A 173 -27.90 -1.70 -9.98
CA PRO A 173 -28.72 -1.61 -11.18
C PRO A 173 -27.84 -1.53 -12.46
N LEU A 174 -28.26 -2.22 -13.52
CA LEU A 174 -27.47 -2.33 -14.76
C LEU A 174 -27.31 -1.00 -15.51
N ASN A 175 -28.18 -0.04 -15.24
CA ASN A 175 -28.15 1.30 -15.85
C ASN A 175 -27.30 2.30 -15.07
N THR A 176 -26.61 1.89 -14.00
CA THR A 176 -25.76 2.77 -13.20
C THR A 176 -24.30 2.53 -13.46
N ALA A 177 -23.58 3.62 -13.70
CA ALA A 177 -22.12 3.63 -13.75
C ALA A 177 -21.56 4.08 -12.40
N THR A 178 -20.47 3.45 -11.95
CA THR A 178 -19.85 3.72 -10.64
C THR A 178 -18.38 4.02 -10.81
N ALA A 179 -17.91 5.05 -10.11
CA ALA A 179 -16.49 5.41 -10.03
C ALA A 179 -16.15 5.96 -8.64
N GLY A 180 -14.91 5.79 -8.23
CA GLY A 180 -14.36 6.37 -7.00
C GLY A 180 -13.41 5.46 -6.24
N ALA A 181 -12.39 6.08 -5.62
CA ALA A 181 -11.49 5.39 -4.69
C ALA A 181 -12.19 4.99 -3.38
N SER A 182 -13.46 5.37 -3.21
CA SER A 182 -14.18 5.23 -1.92
C SER A 182 -14.33 3.77 -1.48
N GLY A 183 -14.45 2.79 -2.38
CA GLY A 183 -14.43 1.38 -2.02
C GLY A 183 -13.13 1.00 -1.30
N ALA A 184 -11.97 1.42 -1.82
CA ALA A 184 -10.69 1.21 -1.15
C ALA A 184 -10.62 1.96 0.19
N VAL A 185 -11.07 3.22 0.24
CA VAL A 185 -11.08 4.05 1.46
C VAL A 185 -11.95 3.42 2.55
N PHE A 186 -13.13 2.91 2.21
CA PHE A 186 -13.95 2.16 3.16
C PHE A 186 -13.27 0.88 3.63
N GLY A 187 -12.51 0.22 2.77
CA GLY A 187 -11.65 -0.89 3.17
C GLY A 187 -10.57 -0.48 4.17
N LEU A 188 -9.99 0.72 4.03
CA LEU A 188 -9.06 1.25 5.03
C LEU A 188 -9.78 1.56 6.37
N PHE A 189 -11.06 1.99 6.35
CA PHE A 189 -11.85 2.13 7.59
C PHE A 189 -12.07 0.77 8.26
N GLY A 190 -12.41 -0.27 7.49
CA GLY A 190 -12.50 -1.64 8.01
C GLY A 190 -11.17 -2.12 8.58
N ALA A 191 -10.07 -1.84 7.90
CA ALA A 191 -8.74 -2.24 8.34
C ALA A 191 -8.31 -1.51 9.62
N ILE A 192 -8.50 -0.19 9.72
CA ILE A 192 -8.12 0.55 10.93
C ILE A 192 -8.98 0.12 12.13
N PHE A 193 -10.26 -0.22 11.92
CA PHE A 193 -11.10 -0.81 12.95
C PHE A 193 -10.49 -2.12 13.47
N VAL A 194 -10.17 -3.07 12.60
CA VAL A 194 -9.57 -4.36 12.96
C VAL A 194 -8.22 -4.18 13.67
N VAL A 195 -7.36 -3.30 13.14
CA VAL A 195 -6.06 -2.98 13.74
C VAL A 195 -6.22 -2.38 15.12
N SER A 196 -7.12 -1.40 15.28
CA SER A 196 -7.39 -0.75 16.57
C SER A 196 -7.91 -1.75 17.61
N ARG A 197 -8.81 -2.65 17.22
CA ARG A 197 -9.28 -3.74 18.10
C ARG A 197 -8.11 -4.65 18.53
N LYS A 198 -7.23 -5.03 17.60
CA LYS A 198 -6.05 -5.87 17.90
C LYS A 198 -5.05 -5.17 18.82
N LEU A 199 -4.96 -3.85 18.75
CA LEU A 199 -4.04 -3.05 19.55
C LEU A 199 -4.67 -2.57 20.88
N ASN A 200 -5.94 -2.92 21.15
CA ASN A 200 -6.74 -2.44 22.27
C ASN A 200 -6.87 -0.90 22.32
N LEU A 201 -6.94 -0.28 21.12
CA LEU A 201 -7.17 1.16 20.99
C LEU A 201 -8.68 1.46 20.96
N ASP A 202 -9.04 2.70 21.28
CA ASP A 202 -10.44 3.15 21.16
C ASP A 202 -10.88 3.14 19.68
N VAL A 203 -11.99 2.49 19.41
CA VAL A 203 -12.58 2.37 18.07
C VAL A 203 -13.77 3.31 17.83
N LYS A 204 -14.21 4.06 18.85
CA LYS A 204 -15.41 4.91 18.78
C LYS A 204 -15.31 5.91 17.63
N TRP A 205 -14.15 6.54 17.44
CA TRP A 205 -13.91 7.49 16.37
C TRP A 205 -14.02 6.85 14.99
N VAL A 206 -13.51 5.61 14.81
CA VAL A 206 -13.60 4.86 13.55
C VAL A 206 -15.05 4.50 13.25
N VAL A 207 -15.75 3.99 14.26
CA VAL A 207 -17.18 3.66 14.14
C VAL A 207 -17.99 4.92 13.83
N GLY A 208 -17.73 6.03 14.53
CA GLY A 208 -18.36 7.32 14.25
C GLY A 208 -18.12 7.79 12.81
N LEU A 209 -16.90 7.65 12.31
CA LEU A 209 -16.55 8.00 10.93
C LEU A 209 -17.27 7.10 9.91
N ILE A 210 -17.34 5.79 10.14
CA ILE A 210 -18.08 4.86 9.28
C ILE A 210 -19.57 5.21 9.28
N VAL A 211 -20.19 5.42 10.45
CA VAL A 211 -21.59 5.80 10.57
C VAL A 211 -21.88 7.12 9.86
N LEU A 212 -21.04 8.14 10.06
CA LEU A 212 -21.17 9.43 9.38
C LEU A 212 -21.16 9.25 7.86
N ASN A 213 -20.21 8.47 7.33
CA ASN A 213 -20.12 8.22 5.90
C ASN A 213 -21.30 7.38 5.37
N VAL A 214 -21.82 6.43 6.15
CA VAL A 214 -23.04 5.68 5.78
C VAL A 214 -24.22 6.63 5.73
N VAL A 215 -24.42 7.46 6.75
CA VAL A 215 -25.50 8.47 6.75
C VAL A 215 -25.35 9.40 5.54
N PHE A 216 -24.16 9.91 5.27
CA PHE A 216 -23.91 10.78 4.12
C PHE A 216 -24.21 10.06 2.79
N THR A 217 -23.87 8.78 2.66
CA THR A 217 -24.13 7.98 1.45
C THR A 217 -25.63 7.98 1.08
N PHE A 218 -26.50 7.88 2.07
CA PHE A 218 -27.97 7.88 1.84
C PHE A 218 -28.58 9.28 1.85
N ALA A 219 -27.95 10.26 2.52
CA ALA A 219 -28.44 11.63 2.56
C ALA A 219 -28.02 12.46 1.31
N ALA A 220 -26.91 12.12 0.67
CA ALA A 220 -26.37 12.87 -0.47
C ALA A 220 -27.37 13.09 -1.62
N PRO A 221 -28.16 12.09 -2.06
CA PRO A 221 -29.19 12.31 -3.07
C PRO A 221 -30.28 13.30 -2.65
N LEU A 222 -30.62 13.35 -1.35
CA LEU A 222 -31.68 14.21 -0.81
C LEU A 222 -31.28 15.69 -0.84
N ILE A 223 -29.98 15.97 -0.81
CA ILE A 223 -29.42 17.34 -0.86
C ILE A 223 -28.87 17.71 -2.25
N GLY A 224 -29.15 16.88 -3.28
CA GLY A 224 -28.70 17.13 -4.65
C GLY A 224 -27.20 16.83 -4.89
N ALA A 225 -26.50 16.16 -3.99
CA ALA A 225 -25.08 15.82 -4.13
C ALA A 225 -24.82 14.56 -4.98
N GLY A 226 -25.87 14.03 -5.65
CA GLY A 226 -25.77 12.83 -6.47
C GLY A 226 -25.86 11.51 -5.71
N ALA A 227 -26.06 10.42 -6.43
CA ALA A 227 -26.13 9.09 -5.85
C ALA A 227 -24.71 8.55 -5.55
N ILE A 228 -24.54 8.05 -4.33
CA ILE A 228 -23.28 7.43 -3.88
C ILE A 228 -23.49 5.91 -3.83
N SER A 229 -22.56 5.15 -4.39
CA SER A 229 -22.64 3.69 -4.42
C SER A 229 -22.39 3.08 -3.03
N TRP A 230 -23.47 2.79 -2.30
CA TRP A 230 -23.36 2.08 -1.01
C TRP A 230 -22.78 0.67 -1.18
N GLN A 231 -23.02 0.03 -2.35
CA GLN A 231 -22.50 -1.28 -2.68
C GLN A 231 -20.96 -1.24 -2.71
N GLY A 232 -20.39 -0.23 -3.39
CA GLY A 232 -18.94 -0.04 -3.43
C GLY A 232 -18.33 0.17 -2.05
N HIS A 233 -19.00 0.96 -1.20
CA HIS A 233 -18.59 1.21 0.18
C HIS A 233 -18.64 -0.07 1.04
N LEU A 234 -19.77 -0.79 1.01
CA LEU A 234 -19.94 -2.02 1.78
C LEU A 234 -18.96 -3.11 1.34
N GLY A 235 -18.84 -3.34 0.02
CA GLY A 235 -17.91 -4.33 -0.52
C GLY A 235 -16.47 -4.05 -0.13
N GLY A 236 -16.06 -2.79 -0.21
CA GLY A 236 -14.73 -2.34 0.21
C GLY A 236 -14.50 -2.52 1.71
N LEU A 237 -15.45 -2.08 2.54
CA LEU A 237 -15.39 -2.20 4.00
C LEU A 237 -15.21 -3.67 4.45
N VAL A 238 -16.03 -4.56 3.91
CA VAL A 238 -16.00 -6.00 4.23
C VAL A 238 -14.69 -6.62 3.75
N ALA A 239 -14.31 -6.41 2.49
CA ALA A 239 -13.07 -6.94 1.93
C ALA A 239 -11.83 -6.44 2.70
N GLY A 240 -11.74 -5.14 2.98
CA GLY A 240 -10.64 -4.56 3.74
C GLY A 240 -10.58 -5.05 5.17
N GLY A 241 -11.74 -5.20 5.83
CA GLY A 241 -11.84 -5.80 7.16
C GLY A 241 -11.33 -7.25 7.19
N LEU A 242 -11.72 -8.08 6.22
CA LEU A 242 -11.27 -9.47 6.09
C LEU A 242 -9.77 -9.57 5.81
N VAL A 243 -9.25 -8.78 4.87
CA VAL A 243 -7.80 -8.71 4.58
C VAL A 243 -7.02 -8.30 5.83
N ALA A 244 -7.48 -7.24 6.50
CA ALA A 244 -6.83 -6.77 7.72
C ALA A 244 -6.89 -7.82 8.84
N ALA A 245 -8.02 -8.52 9.02
CA ALA A 245 -8.13 -9.61 9.99
C ALA A 245 -7.13 -10.72 9.68
N GLY A 246 -7.06 -11.18 8.45
CA GLY A 246 -6.08 -12.17 8.01
C GLY A 246 -4.63 -11.73 8.21
N PHE A 247 -4.33 -10.43 8.01
CA PHE A 247 -2.97 -9.92 8.18
C PHE A 247 -2.57 -9.73 9.65
N VAL A 248 -3.50 -9.28 10.47
CA VAL A 248 -3.26 -8.85 11.86
C VAL A 248 -3.32 -10.03 12.84
N TYR A 249 -4.19 -11.01 12.57
CA TYR A 249 -4.36 -12.18 13.44
C TYR A 249 -3.53 -13.39 12.98
N ALA A 250 -2.80 -13.31 11.86
CA ALA A 250 -1.93 -14.39 11.39
C ALA A 250 -0.90 -14.80 12.46
N PRO A 251 -0.78 -16.11 12.78
CA PRO A 251 0.23 -16.63 13.70
C PRO A 251 1.64 -16.27 13.23
N ARG A 252 2.53 -15.88 14.15
CA ARG A 252 3.89 -15.42 13.80
C ARG A 252 4.68 -16.44 12.97
N ALA A 253 4.56 -17.74 13.29
CA ALA A 253 5.27 -18.82 12.61
C ALA A 253 4.83 -19.02 11.14
N GLN A 254 3.55 -18.79 10.84
CA GLN A 254 2.96 -19.03 9.51
C GLN A 254 2.43 -17.75 8.85
N ARG A 255 2.86 -16.59 9.35
CA ARG A 255 2.29 -15.29 9.00
C ARG A 255 2.21 -15.06 7.49
N ASN A 256 3.31 -15.26 6.77
CA ASN A 256 3.34 -14.99 5.33
C ASN A 256 2.41 -15.93 4.55
N VAL A 257 2.33 -17.19 4.95
CA VAL A 257 1.47 -18.21 4.32
C VAL A 257 0.00 -17.86 4.54
N VAL A 258 -0.40 -17.55 5.78
CA VAL A 258 -1.78 -17.17 6.11
C VAL A 258 -2.19 -15.89 5.40
N GLN A 259 -1.32 -14.88 5.38
CA GLN A 259 -1.60 -13.61 4.70
C GLN A 259 -1.73 -13.79 3.19
N ALA A 260 -0.85 -14.60 2.57
CA ALA A 260 -0.94 -14.93 1.16
C ALA A 260 -2.20 -15.76 0.84
N ALA A 261 -2.56 -16.71 1.70
CA ALA A 261 -3.74 -17.53 1.54
C ALA A 261 -5.03 -16.69 1.63
N VAL A 262 -5.12 -15.73 2.57
CA VAL A 262 -6.27 -14.82 2.66
C VAL A 262 -6.37 -13.94 1.41
N ALA A 263 -5.26 -13.33 0.98
CA ALA A 263 -5.26 -12.48 -0.21
C ALA A 263 -5.60 -13.29 -1.47
N GLY A 264 -4.97 -14.44 -1.67
CA GLY A 264 -5.23 -15.34 -2.80
C GLY A 264 -6.64 -15.92 -2.78
N GLY A 265 -7.13 -16.33 -1.61
CA GLY A 265 -8.50 -16.82 -1.43
C GLY A 265 -9.57 -15.78 -1.78
N LEU A 266 -9.36 -14.51 -1.40
CA LEU A 266 -10.25 -13.42 -1.80
C LEU A 266 -10.19 -13.15 -3.31
N LEU A 267 -9.01 -13.19 -3.94
CA LEU A 267 -8.91 -13.06 -5.40
C LEU A 267 -9.63 -14.17 -6.13
N VAL A 268 -9.50 -15.43 -5.67
CA VAL A 268 -10.23 -16.57 -6.23
C VAL A 268 -11.73 -16.39 -6.05
N LEU A 269 -12.18 -16.00 -4.85
CA LEU A 269 -13.59 -15.72 -4.57
C LEU A 269 -14.14 -14.63 -5.51
N PHE A 270 -13.42 -13.52 -5.65
CA PHE A 270 -13.82 -12.44 -6.55
C PHE A 270 -13.89 -12.91 -8.00
N GLY A 271 -12.90 -13.70 -8.46
CA GLY A 271 -12.91 -14.28 -9.80
C GLY A 271 -14.14 -15.18 -10.04
N VAL A 272 -14.47 -16.04 -9.08
CA VAL A 272 -15.66 -16.91 -9.16
C VAL A 272 -16.95 -16.09 -9.18
N LEU A 273 -17.05 -15.07 -8.34
CA LEU A 273 -18.25 -14.19 -8.28
C LEU A 273 -18.41 -13.38 -9.56
N ILE A 274 -17.32 -12.86 -10.14
CA ILE A 274 -17.35 -12.14 -11.41
C ILE A 274 -17.77 -13.08 -12.52
N TRP A 275 -17.15 -14.26 -12.61
CA TRP A 275 -17.51 -15.27 -13.62
C TRP A 275 -18.97 -15.69 -13.53
N TRP A 276 -19.46 -16.00 -12.34
CA TRP A 276 -20.86 -16.38 -12.11
C TRP A 276 -21.83 -15.27 -12.54
N ARG A 277 -21.54 -14.01 -12.13
CA ARG A 277 -22.40 -12.88 -12.51
C ARG A 277 -22.37 -12.61 -14.01
N THR A 278 -21.22 -12.72 -14.64
CA THR A 278 -21.07 -12.59 -16.09
C THR A 278 -21.91 -13.65 -16.82
N ALA A 279 -21.84 -14.92 -16.41
CA ALA A 279 -22.64 -16.00 -16.98
C ALA A 279 -24.14 -15.71 -16.88
N GLN A 280 -24.62 -15.25 -15.71
CA GLN A 280 -26.01 -14.83 -15.53
C GLN A 280 -26.42 -13.69 -16.50
N LEU A 281 -25.58 -12.66 -16.61
CA LEU A 281 -25.93 -11.50 -17.46
C LEU A 281 -25.91 -11.86 -18.94
N LEU A 282 -25.00 -12.72 -19.36
CA LEU A 282 -24.95 -13.21 -20.76
C LEU A 282 -26.15 -14.12 -21.08
N GLU A 283 -26.59 -14.95 -20.16
CA GLU A 283 -27.79 -15.76 -20.34
C GLU A 283 -29.06 -14.91 -20.47
N LEU A 284 -29.19 -13.87 -19.63
CA LEU A 284 -30.38 -13.00 -19.62
C LEU A 284 -30.40 -11.97 -20.75
N PHE A 285 -29.25 -11.44 -21.14
CA PHE A 285 -29.12 -10.26 -21.98
C PHE A 285 -28.15 -10.43 -23.18
N GLY A 286 -27.57 -11.61 -23.39
CA GLY A 286 -26.50 -11.83 -24.39
C GLY A 286 -26.89 -11.40 -25.80
N GLY A 287 -28.14 -11.53 -26.18
CA GLY A 287 -28.66 -11.04 -27.50
C GLY A 287 -28.64 -9.50 -27.63
N TYR A 288 -28.55 -8.75 -26.54
CA TYR A 288 -28.53 -7.28 -26.51
C TYR A 288 -27.14 -6.70 -26.27
N LEU A 289 -26.23 -7.44 -25.62
CA LEU A 289 -24.89 -6.96 -25.24
C LEU A 289 -23.91 -6.89 -26.42
N HIS A 290 -24.12 -7.70 -27.48
CA HIS A 290 -23.26 -7.73 -28.68
C HIS A 290 -23.67 -6.72 -29.77
N LEU A 291 -24.59 -5.80 -29.48
CA LEU A 291 -25.14 -4.84 -30.47
C LEU A 291 -24.60 -3.40 -30.29
N SER A 292 -23.55 -3.19 -29.47
CA SER A 292 -22.97 -1.85 -29.23
C SER A 292 -21.51 -1.77 -29.64
#